data_18fbc4e3378235c4e6d1c19309a663bf
#
_entry.id   18fbc4e3378235c4e6d1c19309a663bf
#
_cell.length_a   1.000
_cell.length_b   1.000
_cell.length_c   1.000
_cell.angle_alpha   90.00
_cell.angle_beta   90.00
_cell.angle_gamma   90.00
#
_symmetry.space_group_name_H-M   'P 1'
#
loop_
_entity.id
_entity.type
_entity.pdbx_description
1 polymer ?
#
loop_
_entity_poly.entity_id
_entity_poly.type
_entity_poly.pdbx_seq_one_letter_code
_entity_poly.pdbx_strand_id
1 'polypeptide(L)'
;SRGLGDVYKRQIEDLPACKKYANDIKVSMYMYDRPSWTGHVYETEAFFPTWINKETAPHVQALVDAHHALWGTERIGADEKAMSTRTGRPLTDKWTFSTNGVSIQGRYGIPCVGFGPGAESQAHAPNEITWKQDLVTCAALYAAVPGLYKPENKDGSATSFRQELTGNNIK
;
A
#
# COMPACT_ATOMS: atom_id res chain seq x y z
N SER A 1 -14.11 3.97 9.33
CA SER A 1 -13.83 5.25 8.66
C SER A 1 -14.52 5.23 7.31
N ARG A 2 -15.39 6.18 7.07
CA ARG A 2 -16.02 6.35 5.75
C ARG A 2 -14.92 6.82 4.81
N GLY A 3 -14.72 6.10 3.70
CA GLY A 3 -13.63 6.36 2.78
C GLY A 3 -13.74 7.73 2.08
N LEU A 4 -12.63 8.19 1.51
CA LEU A 4 -12.54 9.44 0.75
C LEU A 4 -13.63 9.59 -0.34
N GLY A 5 -14.07 8.47 -0.94
CA GLY A 5 -15.15 8.47 -1.93
C GLY A 5 -16.47 9.02 -1.40
N ASP A 6 -16.86 8.69 -0.17
CA ASP A 6 -18.05 9.24 0.47
C ASP A 6 -17.91 10.76 0.71
N VAL A 7 -16.69 11.22 0.98
CA VAL A 7 -16.41 12.65 1.17
C VAL A 7 -16.56 13.40 -0.14
N TYR A 8 -15.97 12.92 -1.23
CA TYR A 8 -16.09 13.54 -2.55
C TYR A 8 -17.54 13.54 -3.07
N LYS A 9 -18.25 12.42 -2.88
CA LYS A 9 -19.66 12.35 -3.25
C LYS A 9 -20.47 13.45 -2.57
N ARG A 10 -20.32 13.59 -1.25
CA ARG A 10 -20.99 14.65 -0.47
C ARG A 10 -20.59 16.04 -0.91
N GLN A 11 -19.31 16.27 -1.21
CA GLN A 11 -18.85 17.56 -1.70
C GLN A 11 -19.51 17.93 -3.03
N ILE A 12 -19.72 16.97 -3.93
CA ILE A 12 -20.42 17.19 -5.19
C ILE A 12 -21.93 17.45 -4.92
N GLU A 13 -22.55 16.63 -4.08
CA GLU A 13 -23.97 16.79 -3.68
C GLU A 13 -24.23 18.14 -3.01
N ASP A 14 -23.22 18.69 -2.31
CA ASP A 14 -23.30 19.99 -1.64
C ASP A 14 -23.14 21.20 -2.58
N LEU A 15 -22.75 20.99 -3.83
CA LEU A 15 -22.65 22.10 -4.79
C LEU A 15 -23.99 22.78 -5.00
N PRO A 16 -24.02 24.12 -5.14
CA PRO A 16 -25.26 24.88 -5.36
C PRO A 16 -26.08 24.36 -6.54
N ALA A 17 -25.44 23.94 -7.61
CA ALA A 17 -26.12 23.36 -8.78
C ALA A 17 -26.82 22.04 -8.43
N CYS A 18 -26.19 21.14 -7.68
CA CYS A 18 -26.81 19.88 -7.25
C CYS A 18 -28.01 20.13 -6.32
N LYS A 19 -27.89 21.08 -5.41
CA LYS A 19 -28.99 21.46 -4.52
C LYS A 19 -30.16 22.09 -5.28
N LYS A 20 -29.86 22.98 -6.24
CA LYS A 20 -30.87 23.65 -7.04
C LYS A 20 -31.65 22.69 -7.95
N TYR A 21 -30.98 21.69 -8.51
CA TYR A 21 -31.55 20.74 -9.47
C TYR A 21 -31.59 19.32 -8.89
N ALA A 22 -31.89 19.19 -7.62
CA ALA A 22 -31.81 17.89 -6.89
C ALA A 22 -32.71 16.80 -7.50
N ASN A 23 -33.78 17.16 -8.22
CA ASN A 23 -34.65 16.20 -8.90
C ASN A 23 -34.07 15.71 -10.24
N ASP A 24 -33.14 16.45 -10.84
CA ASP A 24 -32.60 16.20 -12.16
C ASP A 24 -31.15 15.68 -12.09
N ILE A 25 -30.49 15.85 -10.96
CA ILE A 25 -29.08 15.46 -10.77
C ILE A 25 -29.00 14.35 -9.72
N LYS A 26 -28.44 13.20 -10.16
CA LYS A 26 -28.12 12.08 -9.27
C LYS A 26 -26.61 11.88 -9.23
N VAL A 27 -26.03 11.92 -8.04
CA VAL A 27 -24.63 11.59 -7.80
C VAL A 27 -24.56 10.15 -7.30
N SER A 28 -23.87 9.28 -8.03
CA SER A 28 -23.73 7.87 -7.66
C SER A 28 -22.32 7.38 -7.98
N MET A 29 -21.89 6.31 -7.30
CA MET A 29 -20.66 5.60 -7.68
C MET A 29 -20.93 4.83 -8.97
N TYR A 30 -19.92 4.83 -9.84
CA TYR A 30 -19.94 4.02 -11.04
C TYR A 30 -19.75 2.54 -10.66
N MET A 31 -20.56 1.67 -11.27
CA MET A 31 -20.40 0.23 -11.16
C MET A 31 -19.55 -0.29 -12.31
N TYR A 32 -18.49 -1.00 -12.00
CA TYR A 32 -17.70 -1.73 -12.99
C TYR A 32 -18.33 -3.09 -13.21
N ASP A 33 -18.89 -3.27 -14.39
CA ASP A 33 -19.67 -4.45 -14.79
C ASP A 33 -19.14 -5.14 -16.06
N ARG A 34 -17.91 -4.81 -16.46
CA ARG A 34 -17.34 -5.37 -17.69
C ARG A 34 -16.94 -6.81 -17.52
N PRO A 35 -17.24 -7.67 -18.51
CA PRO A 35 -16.85 -9.07 -18.47
C PRO A 35 -15.33 -9.24 -18.52
N SER A 36 -14.83 -10.22 -17.78
CA SER A 36 -13.47 -10.71 -17.90
C SER A 36 -13.29 -11.42 -19.27
N TRP A 37 -12.04 -11.80 -19.57
CA TRP A 37 -11.75 -12.57 -20.79
C TRP A 37 -12.49 -13.92 -20.87
N THR A 38 -12.94 -14.46 -19.72
CA THR A 38 -13.77 -15.67 -19.65
C THR A 38 -15.26 -15.39 -19.80
N GLY A 39 -15.66 -14.12 -19.97
CA GLY A 39 -17.06 -13.71 -20.03
C GLY A 39 -17.74 -13.53 -18.66
N HIS A 40 -17.03 -13.80 -17.56
CA HIS A 40 -17.58 -13.62 -16.23
C HIS A 40 -17.62 -12.14 -15.84
N VAL A 41 -18.76 -11.70 -15.32
CA VAL A 41 -19.00 -10.35 -14.84
C VAL A 41 -18.93 -10.34 -13.31
N TYR A 42 -18.01 -9.54 -12.75
CA TYR A 42 -17.95 -9.19 -11.34
C TYR A 42 -18.39 -7.75 -11.19
N GLU A 43 -19.63 -7.54 -10.81
CA GLU A 43 -20.08 -6.19 -10.48
C GLU A 43 -19.35 -5.67 -9.24
N THR A 44 -18.65 -4.57 -9.40
CA THR A 44 -17.88 -3.95 -8.31
C THR A 44 -18.02 -2.44 -8.38
N GLU A 45 -18.28 -1.82 -7.25
CA GLU A 45 -18.21 -0.36 -7.14
C GLU A 45 -16.82 0.14 -7.56
N ALA A 46 -16.76 1.07 -8.52
CA ALA A 46 -15.50 1.69 -8.97
C ALA A 46 -15.00 2.70 -7.92
N PHE A 47 -14.79 2.19 -6.71
CA PHE A 47 -14.31 2.94 -5.56
C PHE A 47 -12.98 2.37 -5.07
N PHE A 48 -11.96 3.20 -5.09
CA PHE A 48 -10.58 2.84 -4.74
C PHE A 48 -10.11 3.66 -3.55
N PRO A 49 -10.45 3.25 -2.31
CA PRO A 49 -10.08 3.98 -1.12
C PRO A 49 -8.57 3.99 -0.93
N THR A 50 -8.00 5.16 -0.74
CA THR A 50 -6.61 5.30 -0.34
C THR A 50 -6.45 4.98 1.15
N TRP A 51 -5.21 4.75 1.55
CA TRP A 51 -4.87 4.56 2.96
C TRP A 51 -3.57 5.31 3.31
N ILE A 52 -3.41 5.58 4.58
CA ILE A 52 -2.20 6.20 5.13
C ILE A 52 -1.74 5.33 6.30
N ASN A 53 -0.49 4.93 6.27
CA ASN A 53 0.18 4.30 7.39
C ASN A 53 0.91 5.35 8.23
N LYS A 54 0.91 5.16 9.55
CA LYS A 54 1.86 5.86 10.41
C LYS A 54 3.24 5.27 10.15
N GLU A 55 4.28 6.10 10.10
CA GLU A 55 5.65 5.60 9.99
C GLU A 55 6.01 4.63 11.11
N THR A 56 5.48 4.86 12.30
CA THR A 56 5.68 4.01 13.49
C THR A 56 4.86 2.72 13.48
N ALA A 57 4.03 2.48 12.45
CA ALA A 57 3.23 1.27 12.40
C ALA A 57 4.12 0.01 12.27
N PRO A 58 3.80 -1.09 12.97
CA PRO A 58 4.66 -2.27 13.03
C PRO A 58 5.04 -2.86 11.66
N HIS A 59 4.13 -2.87 10.71
CA HIS A 59 4.37 -3.37 9.36
C HIS A 59 5.25 -2.45 8.51
N VAL A 60 5.27 -1.14 8.81
CA VAL A 60 6.20 -0.18 8.21
C VAL A 60 7.57 -0.32 8.85
N GLN A 61 7.62 -0.36 10.18
CA GLN A 61 8.87 -0.47 10.92
C GLN A 61 9.60 -1.78 10.64
N ALA A 62 8.90 -2.89 10.42
CA ALA A 62 9.52 -4.16 10.07
C ALA A 62 10.35 -4.06 8.77
N LEU A 63 9.90 -3.31 7.78
CA LEU A 63 10.67 -3.05 6.56
C LEU A 63 11.85 -2.11 6.80
N VAL A 64 11.66 -1.07 7.59
CA VAL A 64 12.73 -0.13 7.97
C VAL A 64 13.81 -0.85 8.77
N ASP A 65 13.42 -1.66 9.76
CA ASP A 65 14.34 -2.43 10.59
C ASP A 65 15.10 -3.48 9.76
N ALA A 66 14.42 -4.14 8.81
CA ALA A 66 15.06 -5.08 7.89
C ALA A 66 16.09 -4.38 7.01
N HIS A 67 15.78 -3.21 6.48
CA HIS A 67 16.72 -2.41 5.71
C HIS A 67 17.93 -2.00 6.56
N HIS A 68 17.71 -1.49 7.77
CA HIS A 68 18.79 -1.10 8.68
C HIS A 68 19.68 -2.28 9.08
N ALA A 69 19.09 -3.44 9.33
CA ALA A 69 19.83 -4.64 9.70
C ALA A 69 20.71 -5.17 8.56
N LEU A 70 20.28 -5.03 7.31
CA LEU A 70 21.02 -5.54 6.15
C LEU A 70 22.04 -4.53 5.62
N TRP A 71 21.72 -3.23 5.61
CA TRP A 71 22.53 -2.23 4.90
C TRP A 71 22.74 -0.92 5.67
N GLY A 72 22.34 -0.84 6.93
CA GLY A 72 22.45 0.37 7.72
C GLY A 72 21.41 1.43 7.34
N THR A 73 21.70 2.67 7.63
CA THR A 73 20.75 3.79 7.48
C THR A 73 20.75 4.43 6.10
N GLU A 74 21.70 4.10 5.26
CA GLU A 74 21.80 4.67 3.92
C GLU A 74 20.86 3.95 2.96
N ARG A 75 20.33 4.71 2.00
CA ARG A 75 19.58 4.12 0.89
C ARG A 75 20.53 3.42 -0.06
N ILE A 76 20.12 2.24 -0.51
CA ILE A 76 20.81 1.49 -1.55
C ILE A 76 19.94 1.40 -2.80
N GLY A 77 20.56 1.25 -3.94
CA GLY A 77 19.90 1.04 -5.23
C GLY A 77 20.91 0.61 -6.29
N ALA A 78 20.41 0.03 -7.38
CA ALA A 78 21.23 -0.52 -8.44
C ALA A 78 21.82 0.55 -9.38
N ASP A 79 21.17 1.67 -9.51
CA ASP A 79 21.55 2.74 -10.43
C ASP A 79 21.51 4.11 -9.72
N GLU A 80 22.68 4.73 -9.58
CA GLU A 80 22.81 6.06 -8.99
C GLU A 80 21.98 7.11 -9.74
N LYS A 81 21.86 7.01 -11.06
CA LYS A 81 21.04 7.94 -11.86
C LYS A 81 19.56 7.76 -11.57
N ALA A 82 19.09 6.53 -11.45
CA ALA A 82 17.73 6.25 -11.01
C ALA A 82 17.52 6.65 -9.54
N MET A 83 18.56 6.54 -8.73
CA MET A 83 18.59 6.94 -7.33
C MET A 83 18.74 8.46 -7.13
N SER A 84 19.25 9.21 -8.09
CA SER A 84 19.48 10.65 -7.98
C SER A 84 18.22 11.42 -7.60
N THR A 85 17.06 10.95 -8.05
CA THR A 85 15.76 11.52 -7.68
C THR A 85 15.33 11.19 -6.24
N ARG A 86 16.05 10.29 -5.56
CA ARG A 86 15.74 9.80 -4.22
C ARG A 86 16.78 10.19 -3.18
N THR A 87 17.88 10.80 -3.60
CA THR A 87 18.88 11.32 -2.67
C THR A 87 18.24 12.29 -1.69
N GLY A 88 18.45 12.05 -0.40
CA GLY A 88 17.88 12.87 0.69
C GLY A 88 16.39 12.59 1.01
N ARG A 89 15.71 11.71 0.28
CA ARG A 89 14.34 11.29 0.63
C ARG A 89 14.36 10.26 1.78
N PRO A 90 13.34 10.25 2.65
CA PRO A 90 13.23 9.26 3.72
C PRO A 90 13.10 7.85 3.15
N LEU A 91 13.39 6.82 3.94
CA LEU A 91 13.18 5.42 3.57
C LEU A 91 11.71 5.11 3.29
N THR A 92 10.82 5.73 4.05
CA THR A 92 9.37 5.68 3.86
C THR A 92 8.89 6.87 3.07
N ASP A 93 8.00 6.65 2.12
CA ASP A 93 7.46 7.69 1.25
C ASP A 93 6.05 7.32 0.79
N LYS A 94 5.40 8.25 0.08
CA LYS A 94 4.10 8.01 -0.55
C LYS A 94 4.27 7.26 -1.86
N TRP A 95 3.24 6.49 -2.21
CA TRP A 95 3.07 5.88 -3.51
C TRP A 95 1.98 6.61 -4.28
N THR A 96 2.24 6.97 -5.53
CA THR A 96 1.31 7.78 -6.33
C THR A 96 0.36 6.95 -7.17
N PHE A 97 0.66 5.68 -7.40
CA PHE A 97 -0.18 4.77 -8.17
C PHE A 97 -1.11 3.96 -7.28
N SER A 98 -2.18 3.46 -7.89
CA SER A 98 -3.06 2.48 -7.24
C SER A 98 -2.45 1.08 -7.24
N THR A 99 -2.73 0.30 -6.21
CA THR A 99 -2.30 -1.09 -6.06
C THR A 99 -3.43 -1.92 -5.43
N ASN A 100 -3.26 -3.23 -5.35
CA ASN A 100 -4.20 -4.11 -4.63
C ASN A 100 -4.35 -3.76 -3.14
N GLY A 101 -3.44 -2.95 -2.59
CA GLY A 101 -3.54 -2.39 -1.25
C GLY A 101 -4.83 -1.59 -1.01
N VAL A 102 -5.45 -1.02 -2.06
CA VAL A 102 -6.77 -0.36 -1.96
C VAL A 102 -7.85 -1.30 -1.45
N SER A 103 -7.79 -2.58 -1.82
CA SER A 103 -8.71 -3.59 -1.29
C SER A 103 -8.26 -4.07 0.08
N ILE A 104 -6.98 -4.33 0.28
CA ILE A 104 -6.44 -4.90 1.53
C ILE A 104 -6.64 -3.91 2.68
N GLN A 105 -5.98 -2.78 2.64
CA GLN A 105 -6.08 -1.79 3.72
C GLN A 105 -7.20 -0.78 3.49
N GLY A 106 -7.39 -0.33 2.26
CA GLY A 106 -8.38 0.70 1.97
C GLY A 106 -9.81 0.24 2.26
N ARG A 107 -10.20 -0.97 1.84
CA ARG A 107 -11.56 -1.51 2.06
C ARG A 107 -11.68 -2.28 3.37
N TYR A 108 -10.73 -3.15 3.65
CA TYR A 108 -10.85 -4.11 4.76
C TYR A 108 -10.06 -3.74 6.01
N GLY A 109 -9.25 -2.68 5.96
CA GLY A 109 -8.47 -2.22 7.11
C GLY A 109 -7.34 -3.16 7.53
N ILE A 110 -6.98 -4.13 6.68
CA ILE A 110 -5.86 -5.03 6.94
C ILE A 110 -4.57 -4.26 6.70
N PRO A 111 -3.65 -4.19 7.68
CA PRO A 111 -2.41 -3.46 7.53
C PRO A 111 -1.65 -3.85 6.26
N CYS A 112 -1.31 -2.86 5.42
CA CYS A 112 -0.64 -3.09 4.15
C CYS A 112 0.36 -1.97 3.88
N VAL A 113 1.56 -2.34 3.46
CA VAL A 113 2.60 -1.41 3.01
C VAL A 113 3.15 -1.88 1.67
N GLY A 114 3.40 -0.93 0.78
CA GLY A 114 3.99 -1.24 -0.53
C GLY A 114 5.51 -1.29 -0.44
N PHE A 115 6.09 -2.34 -1.03
CA PHE A 115 7.53 -2.48 -1.21
C PHE A 115 7.79 -3.38 -2.43
N GLY A 116 8.76 -3.01 -3.26
CA GLY A 116 9.11 -3.80 -4.44
C GLY A 116 10.37 -3.29 -5.15
N PRO A 117 10.90 -4.07 -6.11
CA PRO A 117 12.05 -3.69 -6.91
C PRO A 117 11.70 -2.62 -7.94
N GLY A 118 12.69 -1.87 -8.38
CA GLY A 118 12.57 -0.85 -9.44
C GLY A 118 12.35 0.56 -8.91
N ALA A 119 12.20 1.47 -9.85
CA ALA A 119 11.96 2.87 -9.58
C ALA A 119 10.54 3.26 -9.99
N GLU A 120 9.86 4.07 -9.17
CA GLU A 120 8.52 4.58 -9.46
C GLU A 120 8.44 5.30 -10.82
N SER A 121 9.52 5.97 -11.23
CA SER A 121 9.63 6.65 -12.52
C SER A 121 9.58 5.72 -13.74
N GLN A 122 9.79 4.42 -13.53
CA GLN A 122 9.70 3.40 -14.56
C GLN A 122 8.28 2.84 -14.72
N ALA A 123 7.44 2.99 -13.71
CA ALA A 123 6.08 2.46 -13.75
C ALA A 123 5.29 3.12 -14.90
N HIS A 124 4.73 2.27 -15.78
CA HIS A 124 4.02 2.69 -16.99
C HIS A 124 4.85 3.51 -18.00
N ALA A 125 6.17 3.47 -17.89
CA ALA A 125 7.07 4.13 -18.85
C ALA A 125 7.24 3.29 -20.13
N PRO A 126 7.50 3.92 -21.29
CA PRO A 126 7.95 3.17 -22.46
C PRO A 126 9.25 2.41 -22.15
N ASN A 127 9.30 1.14 -22.53
CA ASN A 127 10.42 0.24 -22.23
C ASN A 127 10.74 0.15 -20.72
N GLU A 128 9.72 0.01 -19.92
CA GLU A 128 9.82 -0.16 -18.46
C GLU A 128 10.87 -1.23 -18.11
N ILE A 129 11.76 -0.90 -17.20
CA ILE A 129 12.86 -1.76 -16.75
C ILE A 129 12.86 -1.89 -15.23
N THR A 130 13.40 -3.03 -14.77
CA THR A 130 13.74 -3.27 -13.36
C THR A 130 15.19 -3.76 -13.29
N TRP A 131 15.96 -3.20 -12.37
CA TRP A 131 17.35 -3.60 -12.18
C TRP A 131 17.45 -4.95 -11.48
N LYS A 132 18.30 -5.84 -11.97
CA LYS A 132 18.53 -7.17 -11.36
C LYS A 132 18.98 -7.06 -9.91
N GLN A 133 19.78 -6.04 -9.58
CA GLN A 133 20.24 -5.83 -8.21
C GLN A 133 19.08 -5.51 -7.26
N ASP A 134 18.08 -4.76 -7.72
CA ASP A 134 16.89 -4.45 -6.92
C ASP A 134 16.08 -5.73 -6.61
N LEU A 135 16.03 -6.68 -7.54
CA LEU A 135 15.38 -7.97 -7.29
C LEU A 135 16.05 -8.72 -6.14
N VAL A 136 17.40 -8.75 -6.13
CA VAL A 136 18.17 -9.39 -5.07
C VAL A 136 17.99 -8.68 -3.73
N THR A 137 18.04 -7.34 -3.75
CA THR A 137 17.83 -6.51 -2.58
C THR A 137 16.43 -6.71 -1.98
N CYS A 138 15.41 -6.73 -2.83
CA CYS A 138 14.04 -6.96 -2.37
C CYS A 138 13.85 -8.37 -1.83
N ALA A 139 14.45 -9.39 -2.46
CA ALA A 139 14.40 -10.76 -1.96
C ALA A 139 15.01 -10.88 -0.55
N ALA A 140 16.15 -10.22 -0.31
CA ALA A 140 16.78 -10.18 1.01
C ALA A 140 15.88 -9.50 2.06
N LEU A 141 15.25 -8.37 1.72
CA LEU A 141 14.30 -7.70 2.61
C LEU A 141 13.08 -8.58 2.91
N TYR A 142 12.47 -9.18 1.91
CA TYR A 142 11.34 -10.10 2.11
C TYR A 142 11.69 -11.28 3.01
N ALA A 143 12.91 -11.79 2.93
CA ALA A 143 13.39 -12.86 3.81
C ALA A 143 13.60 -12.40 5.26
N ALA A 144 14.02 -11.15 5.47
CA ALA A 144 14.29 -10.60 6.80
C ALA A 144 13.05 -10.12 7.55
N VAL A 145 12.07 -9.53 6.83
CA VAL A 145 10.88 -8.88 7.41
C VAL A 145 10.09 -9.78 8.37
N PRO A 146 9.79 -11.07 8.06
CA PRO A 146 9.01 -11.90 8.98
C PRO A 146 9.67 -12.09 10.34
N GLY A 147 11.02 -12.11 10.39
CA GLY A 147 11.76 -12.22 11.64
C GLY A 147 11.78 -10.94 12.49
N LEU A 148 11.48 -9.81 11.89
CA LEU A 148 11.52 -8.48 12.51
C LEU A 148 10.12 -7.89 12.76
N TYR A 149 9.10 -8.47 12.15
CA TYR A 149 7.73 -8.01 12.37
C TYR A 149 7.28 -8.30 13.80
N LYS A 150 6.87 -7.25 14.49
CA LYS A 150 6.34 -7.31 15.86
C LYS A 150 4.92 -6.77 15.84
N PRO A 151 3.89 -7.62 15.70
CA PRO A 151 2.51 -7.16 15.74
C PRO A 151 2.20 -6.52 17.09
N GLU A 152 1.34 -5.50 17.08
CA GLU A 152 0.79 -4.95 18.32
C GLU A 152 -0.18 -5.96 18.93
N ASN A 153 -0.05 -6.21 20.22
CA ASN A 153 -1.07 -6.92 20.97
C ASN A 153 -2.36 -6.10 21.03
N LYS A 154 -3.47 -6.74 21.30
CA LYS A 154 -4.77 -6.07 21.52
C LYS A 154 -4.75 -5.05 22.64
N ASP A 155 -3.78 -5.15 23.55
CA ASP A 155 -3.51 -4.22 24.64
C ASP A 155 -2.51 -3.10 24.29
N GLY A 156 -2.04 -3.04 23.03
CA GLY A 156 -1.07 -2.05 22.56
C GLY A 156 0.40 -2.39 22.86
N SER A 157 0.69 -3.54 23.45
CA SER A 157 2.07 -3.99 23.65
C SER A 157 2.60 -4.77 22.44
N ALA A 158 3.91 -4.66 22.13
CA ALA A 158 4.52 -5.35 21.01
C ALA A 158 4.85 -6.82 21.37
N THR A 159 4.35 -7.77 20.57
CA THR A 159 4.71 -9.20 20.69
C THR A 159 5.86 -9.57 19.73
N SER A 160 6.75 -10.43 20.21
CA SER A 160 7.74 -11.08 19.35
C SER A 160 7.09 -12.26 18.64
N PHE A 161 7.13 -12.27 17.30
CA PHE A 161 6.62 -13.36 16.46
C PHE A 161 7.18 -14.76 16.84
N ARG A 162 8.39 -14.81 17.45
CA ARG A 162 8.99 -16.05 17.96
C ARG A 162 8.21 -16.68 19.13
N GLN A 163 7.48 -15.90 19.90
CA GLN A 163 6.73 -16.44 21.05
C GLN A 163 5.44 -17.16 20.63
N GLU A 164 4.83 -16.76 19.51
CA GLU A 164 3.62 -17.42 19.01
C GLU A 164 3.91 -18.79 18.38
N LEU A 165 5.07 -18.97 17.73
CA LEU A 165 5.45 -20.25 17.14
C LEU A 165 5.86 -21.32 18.18
N THR A 166 6.26 -20.90 19.38
CA THR A 166 6.66 -21.82 20.46
C THR A 166 5.54 -22.10 21.46
N GLY A 167 4.45 -21.32 21.42
CA GLY A 167 3.31 -21.44 22.35
C GLY A 167 2.24 -22.46 21.96
N ASN A 168 2.23 -22.95 20.73
CA ASN A 168 1.32 -24.01 20.30
C ASN A 168 1.93 -25.39 20.59
N ASN A 169 1.87 -25.81 21.85
CA ASN A 169 1.96 -27.23 22.19
C ASN A 169 0.80 -27.96 21.49
N ILE A 170 1.13 -28.70 20.46
CA ILE A 170 0.27 -29.73 19.88
C ILE A 170 -0.06 -30.73 21.00
N LYS A 171 -1.29 -30.73 21.47
CA LYS A 171 -1.87 -31.82 22.23
C LYS A 171 -2.64 -32.71 21.27
#